data_c43fda29d89d86f08dd1ab37f628ffc4
#
_entry.id   c43fda29d89d86f08dd1ab37f628ffc4
#
_cell.length_a   1.000
_cell.length_b   1.000
_cell.length_c   1.000
_cell.angle_alpha   90.00
_cell.angle_beta   90.00
_cell.angle_gamma   90.00
#
_symmetry.space_group_name_H-M   'P 1'
#
loop_
_entity.id
_entity.type
_entity.pdbx_description
1 polymer ?
#
loop_
_entity_poly.entity_id
_entity_poly.type
_entity_poly.pdbx_seq_one_letter_code
_entity_poly.pdbx_strand_id
1 'polypeptide(L)'
;MNDNTHHPHAVPTNIITGFLGVGKTSAILHLLSQKPAHERWAVLVNEFGEIGVDGSLLNGQYSKEQGIFIREVPGGCMCCASGLPMQIALNQLLSKAKPDRLLIEPTGLGHPKEVLQVLSAEYYKKVLSVQKTLTLVDARKLTDQRYTSHDTFNQQIAIADTIVGNKLDLYRESDRVSLVDYVKHRGQKHANVIFAEFGEVDLATLQGPIASLPSQSNHHHDHQVTTSITDDIIPECGYIKAVNEGEGFFSVGWRISQEKVFSRQQLISLLAGLRVERMKAVFITDEGIFGYNLSADALTEVELDDCLESRIEIISDSIDDSLETQLLECIQL
;
A
#
# COMPACT_ATOMS: atom_id res chain seq x y z
N MET A 1 47.21 -8.16 -0.29
CA MET A 1 46.24 -8.05 -1.38
C MET A 1 45.10 -8.98 -1.03
N ASN A 2 44.11 -8.45 -0.32
CA ASN A 2 42.89 -9.20 0.03
C ASN A 2 41.82 -8.78 -0.98
N ASP A 3 41.63 -9.65 -1.95
CA ASP A 3 40.56 -9.54 -2.93
C ASP A 3 39.26 -9.98 -2.26
N ASN A 4 38.58 -9.02 -1.64
CA ASN A 4 37.23 -9.20 -1.14
C ASN A 4 36.27 -9.12 -2.33
N THR A 5 36.17 -10.19 -3.09
CA THR A 5 35.08 -10.40 -4.06
C THR A 5 33.80 -10.55 -3.28
N HIS A 6 33.14 -9.43 -2.96
CA HIS A 6 31.74 -9.42 -2.59
C HIS A 6 30.95 -9.94 -3.80
N HIS A 7 30.60 -11.21 -3.80
CA HIS A 7 29.49 -11.70 -4.59
C HIS A 7 28.27 -10.93 -4.08
N PRO A 8 27.57 -10.16 -4.93
CA PRO A 8 26.39 -9.46 -4.48
C PRO A 8 25.36 -10.52 -4.04
N HIS A 9 25.14 -10.63 -2.73
CA HIS A 9 24.06 -11.45 -2.22
C HIS A 9 22.75 -10.85 -2.75
N ALA A 10 21.91 -11.69 -3.34
CA ALA A 10 20.59 -11.25 -3.80
C ALA A 10 19.82 -10.64 -2.64
N VAL A 11 19.19 -9.48 -2.86
CA VAL A 11 18.51 -8.70 -1.83
C VAL A 11 17.26 -9.45 -1.35
N PRO A 12 17.16 -9.81 -0.05
CA PRO A 12 15.96 -10.38 0.52
C PRO A 12 14.76 -9.46 0.26
N THR A 13 13.71 -9.99 -0.39
CA THR A 13 12.58 -9.21 -0.87
C THR A 13 11.28 -9.83 -0.39
N ASN A 14 10.48 -9.07 0.35
CA ASN A 14 9.18 -9.52 0.84
C ASN A 14 8.04 -8.70 0.21
N ILE A 15 6.94 -9.37 -0.15
CA ILE A 15 5.68 -8.73 -0.51
C ILE A 15 4.80 -8.68 0.73
N ILE A 16 4.29 -7.49 1.03
CA ILE A 16 3.34 -7.24 2.11
C ILE A 16 2.05 -6.76 1.46
N THR A 17 1.08 -7.65 1.37
CA THR A 17 -0.19 -7.41 0.68
C THR A 17 -1.37 -7.57 1.63
N GLY A 18 -2.57 -7.40 1.11
CA GLY A 18 -3.83 -7.48 1.84
C GLY A 18 -4.82 -6.46 1.27
N PHE A 19 -6.08 -6.70 1.50
CA PHE A 19 -7.18 -5.91 0.93
C PHE A 19 -7.20 -4.48 1.51
N LEU A 20 -8.24 -3.71 1.15
CA LEU A 20 -8.38 -2.31 1.58
C LEU A 20 -8.49 -2.19 3.10
N GLY A 21 -7.83 -1.19 3.69
CA GLY A 21 -7.96 -0.81 5.08
C GLY A 21 -7.47 -1.82 6.13
N VAL A 22 -6.78 -2.90 5.73
CA VAL A 22 -6.32 -3.96 6.65
C VAL A 22 -5.07 -3.60 7.47
N GLY A 23 -4.41 -2.45 7.19
CA GLY A 23 -3.24 -1.98 7.95
C GLY A 23 -1.88 -2.36 7.35
N LYS A 24 -1.77 -2.50 6.01
CA LYS A 24 -0.48 -2.78 5.34
C LYS A 24 0.60 -1.75 5.67
N THR A 25 0.28 -0.49 5.49
CA THR A 25 1.21 0.62 5.77
C THR A 25 1.64 0.62 7.23
N SER A 26 0.72 0.38 8.19
CA SER A 26 1.06 0.25 9.61
C SER A 26 2.03 -0.90 9.87
N ALA A 27 1.83 -2.05 9.23
CA ALA A 27 2.73 -3.19 9.35
C ALA A 27 4.13 -2.88 8.77
N ILE A 28 4.21 -2.18 7.65
CA ILE A 28 5.49 -1.74 7.07
C ILE A 28 6.19 -0.76 8.02
N LEU A 29 5.48 0.22 8.56
CA LEU A 29 6.04 1.17 9.53
C LEU A 29 6.58 0.45 10.78
N HIS A 30 5.82 -0.52 11.30
CA HIS A 30 6.28 -1.32 12.43
C HIS A 30 7.52 -2.15 12.09
N LEU A 31 7.57 -2.79 10.92
CA LEU A 31 8.76 -3.51 10.46
C LEU A 31 9.97 -2.59 10.28
N LEU A 32 9.78 -1.38 9.73
CA LEU A 32 10.83 -0.38 9.58
C LEU A 32 11.37 0.09 10.93
N SER A 33 10.52 0.21 11.95
CA SER A 33 10.97 0.58 13.31
C SER A 33 11.89 -0.47 13.95
N GLN A 34 11.79 -1.73 13.55
CA GLN A 34 12.62 -2.85 14.00
C GLN A 34 13.90 -3.03 13.14
N LYS A 35 14.09 -2.22 12.09
CA LYS A 35 15.22 -2.33 11.18
C LYS A 35 16.55 -2.22 11.95
N PRO A 36 17.52 -3.13 11.73
CA PRO A 36 18.86 -2.98 12.29
C PRO A 36 19.50 -1.65 11.86
N ALA A 37 20.15 -0.95 12.79
CA ALA A 37 20.69 0.39 12.54
C ALA A 37 21.73 0.44 11.40
N HIS A 38 22.46 -0.65 11.19
CA HIS A 38 23.50 -0.75 10.15
C HIS A 38 22.98 -1.19 8.79
N GLU A 39 21.72 -1.63 8.68
CA GLU A 39 21.12 -2.06 7.43
C GLU A 39 20.45 -0.89 6.68
N ARG A 40 20.41 -1.01 5.38
CA ARG A 40 19.69 -0.13 4.46
C ARG A 40 18.47 -0.86 3.93
N TRP A 41 17.29 -0.32 4.19
CA TRP A 41 16.07 -0.92 3.72
C TRP A 41 15.41 -0.06 2.65
N ALA A 42 14.84 -0.72 1.67
CA ALA A 42 14.05 -0.07 0.63
C ALA A 42 12.60 -0.51 0.71
N VAL A 43 11.70 0.41 0.44
CA VAL A 43 10.26 0.15 0.33
C VAL A 43 9.79 0.63 -1.03
N LEU A 44 9.24 -0.29 -1.81
CA LEU A 44 8.54 0.03 -3.05
C LEU A 44 7.04 -0.01 -2.75
N VAL A 45 6.40 1.13 -2.80
CA VAL A 45 4.95 1.25 -2.58
C VAL A 45 4.27 1.45 -3.92
N ASN A 46 3.13 0.81 -4.08
CA ASN A 46 2.24 1.07 -5.19
C ASN A 46 1.01 1.77 -4.65
N GLU A 47 0.58 2.78 -5.32
CA GLU A 47 -0.63 3.48 -4.99
C GLU A 47 -1.77 3.04 -5.89
N PHE A 48 -2.90 2.66 -5.27
CA PHE A 48 -4.17 2.58 -5.97
C PHE A 48 -4.84 3.94 -5.86
N GLY A 49 -4.71 4.69 -6.91
CA GLY A 49 -5.13 6.07 -6.98
C GLY A 49 -4.06 6.90 -7.64
N GLU A 50 -4.47 7.90 -8.35
CA GLU A 50 -3.60 8.74 -9.16
C GLU A 50 -2.83 9.78 -8.32
N ILE A 51 -2.83 9.68 -6.98
CA ILE A 51 -2.53 10.84 -6.11
C ILE A 51 -1.35 10.69 -5.13
N GLY A 52 -0.74 9.50 -4.94
CA GLY A 52 0.54 9.38 -4.21
C GLY A 52 0.51 9.66 -2.69
N VAL A 53 -0.54 9.26 -1.95
CA VAL A 53 -0.63 9.55 -0.51
C VAL A 53 0.18 8.59 0.36
N ASP A 54 0.27 7.30 -0.01
CA ASP A 54 0.99 6.30 0.81
C ASP A 54 2.47 6.60 0.92
N GLY A 55 3.13 6.99 -0.17
CA GLY A 55 4.53 7.38 -0.16
C GLY A 55 4.78 8.68 0.60
N SER A 56 3.86 9.63 0.54
CA SER A 56 3.98 10.89 1.30
C SER A 56 3.91 10.63 2.81
N LEU A 57 3.02 9.74 3.27
CA LEU A 57 2.92 9.34 4.68
C LEU A 57 4.19 8.66 5.17
N LEU A 58 4.75 7.75 4.36
CA LEU A 58 5.98 7.05 4.69
C LEU A 58 7.21 7.98 4.65
N ASN A 59 7.30 8.87 3.65
CA ASN A 59 8.42 9.81 3.52
C ASN A 59 8.46 10.84 4.65
N GLY A 60 7.30 11.25 5.20
CA GLY A 60 7.22 12.17 6.33
C GLY A 60 7.68 11.58 7.67
N GLN A 61 7.81 10.25 7.78
CA GLN A 61 8.22 9.59 9.02
C GLN A 61 9.67 9.06 8.99
N TYR A 62 10.26 8.85 7.81
CA TYR A 62 11.58 8.23 7.68
C TYR A 62 12.47 8.95 6.67
N SER A 63 13.76 9.06 6.99
CA SER A 63 14.75 9.74 6.17
C SER A 63 15.82 8.79 5.63
N LYS A 64 16.50 9.24 4.57
CA LYS A 64 17.70 8.57 4.03
C LYS A 64 18.83 8.46 5.05
N GLU A 65 18.87 9.37 6.03
CA GLU A 65 19.84 9.37 7.12
C GLU A 65 19.66 8.16 8.02
N GLN A 66 18.42 7.69 8.17
CA GLN A 66 18.10 6.47 8.90
C GLN A 66 18.34 5.19 8.09
N GLY A 67 18.82 5.30 6.83
CA GLY A 67 19.04 4.17 5.94
C GLY A 67 17.76 3.57 5.37
N ILE A 68 16.68 4.36 5.28
CA ILE A 68 15.39 3.96 4.72
C ILE A 68 15.15 4.72 3.42
N PHE A 69 14.81 3.98 2.36
CA PHE A 69 14.61 4.50 1.01
C PHE A 69 13.23 4.09 0.52
N ILE A 70 12.36 5.04 0.30
CA ILE A 70 11.00 4.81 -0.13
C ILE A 70 10.84 5.31 -1.56
N ARG A 71 10.11 4.55 -2.38
CA ARG A 71 9.79 4.93 -3.75
C ARG A 71 8.39 4.46 -4.11
N GLU A 72 7.64 5.36 -4.72
CA GLU A 72 6.36 5.05 -5.35
C GLU A 72 6.54 4.59 -6.79
N VAL A 73 5.64 3.73 -7.24
CA VAL A 73 5.53 3.37 -8.66
C VAL A 73 4.63 4.40 -9.34
N PRO A 74 5.14 5.19 -10.28
CA PRO A 74 4.34 6.17 -10.99
C PRO A 74 3.24 5.49 -11.82
N GLY A 75 2.06 6.13 -11.86
CA GLY A 75 0.98 5.66 -12.72
C GLY A 75 0.07 4.57 -12.14
N GLY A 76 0.10 4.39 -10.82
CA GLY A 76 -0.99 3.75 -10.07
C GLY A 76 -1.19 2.26 -10.22
N CYS A 77 -0.52 1.53 -11.12
CA CYS A 77 -0.72 0.08 -11.22
C CYS A 77 0.58 -0.72 -11.33
N MET A 78 0.99 -1.30 -10.19
CA MET A 78 2.08 -2.27 -10.13
C MET A 78 1.73 -3.56 -10.89
N CYS A 79 0.44 -3.79 -11.11
CA CYS A 79 -0.15 -5.00 -11.71
C CYS A 79 -0.46 -4.85 -13.21
N CYS A 80 -0.11 -3.73 -13.87
CA CYS A 80 -0.34 -3.61 -15.31
C CYS A 80 0.43 -4.69 -16.08
N ALA A 81 -0.20 -5.31 -17.06
CA ALA A 81 0.29 -6.46 -17.81
C ALA A 81 1.70 -6.33 -18.40
N SER A 82 2.23 -5.10 -18.52
CA SER A 82 3.62 -4.84 -18.94
C SER A 82 4.61 -4.73 -17.78
N GLY A 83 4.16 -4.45 -16.56
CA GLY A 83 4.99 -4.27 -15.37
C GLY A 83 6.10 -3.21 -15.50
N LEU A 84 6.14 -2.46 -16.60
CA LEU A 84 7.25 -1.57 -16.93
C LEU A 84 7.44 -0.42 -15.92
N PRO A 85 6.39 0.29 -15.45
CA PRO A 85 6.55 1.34 -14.45
C PRO A 85 7.13 0.79 -13.14
N MET A 86 6.66 -0.38 -12.69
CA MET A 86 7.21 -1.08 -11.53
C MET A 86 8.68 -1.44 -11.73
N GLN A 87 9.06 -1.99 -12.89
CA GLN A 87 10.43 -2.37 -13.18
C GLN A 87 11.37 -1.15 -13.18
N ILE A 88 10.94 -0.03 -13.77
CA ILE A 88 11.69 1.22 -13.76
C ILE A 88 11.89 1.73 -12.33
N ALA A 89 10.80 1.82 -11.55
CA ALA A 89 10.86 2.28 -10.16
C ALA A 89 11.75 1.36 -9.29
N LEU A 90 11.60 0.04 -9.45
CA LEU A 90 12.38 -0.96 -8.74
C LEU A 90 13.88 -0.86 -9.07
N ASN A 91 14.23 -0.77 -10.35
CA ASN A 91 15.64 -0.67 -10.79
C ASN A 91 16.29 0.62 -10.28
N GLN A 92 15.57 1.74 -10.34
CA GLN A 92 16.05 3.01 -9.81
C GLN A 92 16.22 2.96 -8.28
N LEU A 93 15.29 2.32 -7.57
CA LEU A 93 15.36 2.16 -6.13
C LEU A 93 16.57 1.29 -5.73
N LEU A 94 16.73 0.13 -6.36
CA LEU A 94 17.85 -0.78 -6.11
C LEU A 94 19.20 -0.12 -6.40
N SER A 95 19.33 0.57 -7.53
CA SER A 95 20.55 1.27 -7.92
C SER A 95 20.94 2.37 -6.92
N LYS A 96 19.94 3.18 -6.47
CA LYS A 96 20.16 4.33 -5.58
C LYS A 96 20.35 3.90 -4.12
N ALA A 97 19.50 3.00 -3.64
CA ALA A 97 19.49 2.58 -2.25
C ALA A 97 20.57 1.53 -1.96
N LYS A 98 20.85 0.61 -2.89
CA LYS A 98 21.67 -0.60 -2.64
C LYS A 98 21.27 -1.26 -1.33
N PRO A 99 20.01 -1.69 -1.19
CA PRO A 99 19.46 -2.07 0.09
C PRO A 99 19.90 -3.47 0.51
N ASP A 100 19.94 -3.70 1.82
CA ASP A 100 20.11 -5.01 2.44
C ASP A 100 18.78 -5.79 2.51
N ARG A 101 17.64 -5.09 2.39
CA ARG A 101 16.28 -5.66 2.32
C ARG A 101 15.35 -4.75 1.51
N LEU A 102 14.44 -5.39 0.78
CA LEU A 102 13.37 -4.73 0.03
C LEU A 102 12.00 -5.20 0.52
N LEU A 103 11.14 -4.25 0.84
CA LEU A 103 9.72 -4.49 1.08
C LEU A 103 8.92 -3.94 -0.10
N ILE A 104 7.90 -4.66 -0.55
CA ILE A 104 7.02 -4.25 -1.65
C ILE A 104 5.59 -4.27 -1.15
N GLU A 105 4.92 -3.12 -1.22
CA GLU A 105 3.50 -2.96 -0.91
C GLU A 105 2.70 -2.79 -2.21
N PRO A 106 2.03 -3.84 -2.73
CA PRO A 106 1.04 -3.68 -3.78
C PRO A 106 -0.21 -2.96 -3.28
N THR A 107 -1.02 -2.42 -4.19
CA THR A 107 -2.32 -1.85 -3.82
C THR A 107 -3.21 -2.86 -3.12
N GLY A 108 -4.19 -2.38 -2.34
CA GLY A 108 -5.18 -3.24 -1.69
C GLY A 108 -6.08 -3.99 -2.68
N LEU A 109 -6.30 -3.45 -3.88
CA LEU A 109 -7.04 -4.07 -4.99
C LEU A 109 -6.11 -4.66 -6.07
N GLY A 110 -4.79 -4.62 -5.86
CA GLY A 110 -3.83 -5.14 -6.83
C GLY A 110 -3.71 -6.66 -6.79
N HIS A 111 -3.24 -7.21 -7.91
CA HIS A 111 -2.99 -8.63 -8.09
C HIS A 111 -1.54 -9.00 -7.70
N PRO A 112 -1.26 -9.38 -6.45
CA PRO A 112 0.11 -9.61 -6.00
C PRO A 112 0.76 -10.81 -6.69
N LYS A 113 -0.03 -11.67 -7.33
CA LYS A 113 0.47 -12.76 -8.19
C LYS A 113 1.27 -12.22 -9.37
N GLU A 114 0.84 -11.11 -9.98
CA GLU A 114 1.54 -10.45 -11.09
C GLU A 114 2.85 -9.83 -10.62
N VAL A 115 2.84 -9.20 -9.44
CA VAL A 115 4.06 -8.69 -8.80
C VAL A 115 5.06 -9.83 -8.58
N LEU A 116 4.63 -10.98 -8.06
CA LEU A 116 5.47 -12.16 -7.90
C LEU A 116 6.02 -12.67 -9.24
N GLN A 117 5.24 -12.64 -10.31
CA GLN A 117 5.69 -13.04 -11.65
C GLN A 117 6.81 -12.12 -12.15
N VAL A 118 6.68 -10.80 -12.00
CA VAL A 118 7.72 -9.84 -12.36
C VAL A 118 9.00 -10.10 -11.57
N LEU A 119 8.90 -10.25 -10.24
CA LEU A 119 10.05 -10.51 -9.38
C LEU A 119 10.72 -11.86 -9.64
N SER A 120 9.96 -12.83 -10.19
CA SER A 120 10.45 -14.16 -10.55
C SER A 120 11.10 -14.23 -11.91
N ALA A 121 11.14 -13.12 -12.68
CA ALA A 121 11.82 -13.06 -13.96
C ALA A 121 13.32 -13.35 -13.81
N GLU A 122 13.92 -13.99 -14.82
CA GLU A 122 15.30 -14.48 -14.77
C GLU A 122 16.33 -13.38 -14.42
N TYR A 123 16.05 -12.16 -14.87
CA TYR A 123 16.87 -11.00 -14.55
C TYR A 123 16.87 -10.70 -13.04
N TYR A 124 15.69 -10.72 -12.40
CA TYR A 124 15.57 -10.39 -10.98
C TYR A 124 16.07 -11.50 -10.05
N LYS A 125 16.01 -12.76 -10.45
CA LYS A 125 16.54 -13.88 -9.65
C LYS A 125 18.02 -13.73 -9.28
N LYS A 126 18.78 -12.97 -10.07
CA LYS A 126 20.22 -12.70 -9.79
C LYS A 126 20.41 -11.56 -8.79
N VAL A 127 19.41 -10.72 -8.61
CA VAL A 127 19.47 -9.48 -7.83
C VAL A 127 18.62 -9.55 -6.58
N LEU A 128 17.48 -10.25 -6.65
CA LEU A 128 16.50 -10.37 -5.57
C LEU A 128 16.36 -11.81 -5.11
N SER A 129 16.26 -11.99 -3.80
CA SER A 129 15.90 -13.26 -3.16
C SER A 129 14.48 -13.12 -2.60
N VAL A 130 13.48 -13.54 -3.38
CA VAL A 130 12.09 -13.45 -2.94
C VAL A 130 11.88 -14.34 -1.73
N GLN A 131 11.44 -13.74 -0.64
CA GLN A 131 11.15 -14.36 0.64
C GLN A 131 9.64 -14.47 0.83
N LYS A 132 9.21 -14.93 2.01
CA LYS A 132 7.79 -15.09 2.35
C LYS A 132 6.93 -13.90 1.98
N THR A 133 5.76 -14.17 1.39
CA THR A 133 4.69 -13.21 1.17
C THR A 133 3.80 -13.14 2.40
N LEU A 134 3.60 -11.93 2.92
CA LEU A 134 2.70 -11.65 4.04
C LEU A 134 1.40 -11.06 3.50
N THR A 135 0.26 -11.64 3.87
CA THR A 135 -1.06 -11.09 3.57
C THR A 135 -1.76 -10.70 4.86
N LEU A 136 -2.03 -9.40 5.02
CA LEU A 136 -2.82 -8.91 6.14
C LEU A 136 -4.32 -9.09 5.83
N VAL A 137 -5.07 -9.53 6.82
CA VAL A 137 -6.52 -9.76 6.74
C VAL A 137 -7.20 -9.21 7.99
N ASP A 138 -8.30 -8.50 7.80
CA ASP A 138 -9.24 -8.20 8.88
C ASP A 138 -10.32 -9.30 8.93
N ALA A 139 -10.23 -10.20 9.91
CA ALA A 139 -11.11 -11.36 9.98
C ALA A 139 -12.60 -11.00 10.13
N ARG A 140 -12.92 -9.81 10.65
CA ARG A 140 -14.31 -9.32 10.77
C ARG A 140 -14.97 -9.16 9.40
N LYS A 141 -14.18 -8.93 8.35
CA LYS A 141 -14.63 -8.76 6.96
C LYS A 141 -14.99 -10.09 6.28
N LEU A 142 -14.68 -11.23 6.88
CA LEU A 142 -15.02 -12.56 6.33
C LEU A 142 -16.54 -12.84 6.31
N THR A 143 -17.33 -12.07 7.05
CA THR A 143 -18.80 -12.14 6.99
C THR A 143 -19.39 -11.29 5.86
N ASP A 144 -18.60 -10.42 5.24
CA ASP A 144 -19.01 -9.52 4.15
C ASP A 144 -18.72 -10.20 2.80
N GLN A 145 -19.79 -10.46 2.03
CA GLN A 145 -19.67 -11.10 0.71
C GLN A 145 -18.90 -10.25 -0.29
N ARG A 146 -18.87 -8.92 -0.16
CA ARG A 146 -18.07 -8.04 -1.04
C ARG A 146 -16.59 -8.37 -0.95
N TYR A 147 -16.11 -8.88 0.19
CA TYR A 147 -14.73 -9.33 0.39
C TYR A 147 -14.56 -10.79 -0.04
N THR A 148 -15.38 -11.69 0.48
CA THR A 148 -15.19 -13.14 0.28
C THR A 148 -15.50 -13.62 -1.14
N SER A 149 -16.31 -12.90 -1.91
CA SER A 149 -16.51 -13.17 -3.35
C SER A 149 -15.55 -12.41 -4.26
N HIS A 150 -14.71 -11.50 -3.69
CA HIS A 150 -13.78 -10.70 -4.48
C HIS A 150 -12.55 -11.53 -4.89
N ASP A 151 -12.25 -11.59 -6.20
CA ASP A 151 -11.17 -12.40 -6.72
C ASP A 151 -9.80 -12.00 -6.17
N THR A 152 -9.51 -10.70 -6.11
CA THR A 152 -8.25 -10.19 -5.57
C THR A 152 -8.06 -10.55 -4.11
N PHE A 153 -9.12 -10.45 -3.27
CA PHE A 153 -9.06 -10.86 -1.87
C PHE A 153 -8.67 -12.34 -1.75
N ASN A 154 -9.32 -13.20 -2.53
CA ASN A 154 -9.02 -14.63 -2.55
C ASN A 154 -7.62 -14.93 -3.12
N GLN A 155 -7.17 -14.21 -4.15
CA GLN A 155 -5.83 -14.36 -4.69
C GLN A 155 -4.75 -13.96 -3.67
N GLN A 156 -4.96 -12.88 -2.91
CA GLN A 156 -4.04 -12.44 -1.86
C GLN A 156 -3.88 -13.50 -0.76
N ILE A 157 -4.96 -14.17 -0.39
CA ILE A 157 -4.92 -15.28 0.57
C ILE A 157 -4.24 -16.52 -0.04
N ALA A 158 -4.54 -16.83 -1.31
CA ALA A 158 -4.02 -18.02 -1.97
C ALA A 158 -2.51 -18.00 -2.22
N ILE A 159 -1.87 -16.84 -2.28
CA ILE A 159 -0.42 -16.73 -2.49
C ILE A 159 0.39 -16.54 -1.21
N ALA A 160 -0.28 -16.32 -0.08
CA ALA A 160 0.37 -15.98 1.18
C ALA A 160 1.13 -17.17 1.79
N ASP A 161 2.36 -16.94 2.21
CA ASP A 161 3.10 -17.86 3.09
C ASP A 161 2.74 -17.63 4.54
N THR A 162 2.42 -16.37 4.90
CA THR A 162 1.94 -15.98 6.22
C THR A 162 0.71 -15.10 6.09
N ILE A 163 -0.37 -15.48 6.74
CA ILE A 163 -1.57 -14.66 6.91
C ILE A 163 -1.48 -13.98 8.27
N VAL A 164 -1.61 -12.67 8.27
CA VAL A 164 -1.64 -11.84 9.48
C VAL A 164 -3.07 -11.38 9.73
N GLY A 165 -3.76 -11.99 10.67
CA GLY A 165 -5.06 -11.52 11.17
C GLY A 165 -4.83 -10.24 11.98
N ASN A 166 -4.86 -9.09 11.31
CA ASN A 166 -4.59 -7.79 11.93
C ASN A 166 -5.85 -7.16 12.53
N LYS A 167 -5.67 -6.17 13.40
CA LYS A 167 -6.73 -5.54 14.22
C LYS A 167 -7.34 -6.50 15.23
N LEU A 168 -6.51 -7.35 15.81
CA LEU A 168 -6.93 -8.37 16.78
C LEU A 168 -7.67 -7.77 17.97
N ASP A 169 -7.32 -6.55 18.36
CA ASP A 169 -7.97 -5.73 19.39
C ASP A 169 -9.48 -5.54 19.15
N LEU A 170 -9.93 -5.66 17.90
CA LEU A 170 -11.33 -5.49 17.50
C LEU A 170 -12.05 -6.84 17.25
N TYR A 171 -11.36 -7.99 17.40
CA TYR A 171 -11.90 -9.31 17.08
C TYR A 171 -12.76 -9.87 18.21
N ARG A 172 -13.79 -10.63 17.81
CA ARG A 172 -14.44 -11.62 18.65
C ARG A 172 -13.71 -12.95 18.50
N GLU A 173 -13.89 -13.87 19.45
CA GLU A 173 -13.27 -15.20 19.36
C GLU A 173 -13.67 -15.95 18.08
N SER A 174 -14.91 -15.77 17.63
CA SER A 174 -15.40 -16.33 16.37
C SER A 174 -14.62 -15.87 15.15
N ASP A 175 -14.11 -14.63 15.14
CA ASP A 175 -13.41 -14.06 13.99
C ASP A 175 -12.06 -14.75 13.78
N ARG A 176 -11.36 -15.06 14.88
CA ARG A 176 -10.10 -15.81 14.84
C ARG A 176 -10.30 -17.21 14.24
N VAL A 177 -11.33 -17.91 14.71
CA VAL A 177 -11.67 -19.26 14.21
C VAL A 177 -12.04 -19.18 12.73
N SER A 178 -12.88 -18.22 12.35
CA SER A 178 -13.29 -18.03 10.96
C SER A 178 -12.11 -17.76 10.04
N LEU A 179 -11.12 -16.97 10.46
CA LEU A 179 -9.92 -16.73 9.64
C LEU A 179 -9.11 -18.00 9.43
N VAL A 180 -8.85 -18.74 10.50
CA VAL A 180 -8.10 -20.01 10.41
C VAL A 180 -8.80 -20.99 9.47
N ASP A 181 -10.12 -21.13 9.59
CA ASP A 181 -10.90 -22.03 8.74
C ASP A 181 -10.97 -21.53 7.28
N TYR A 182 -11.09 -20.23 7.06
CA TYR A 182 -11.06 -19.66 5.72
C TYR A 182 -9.73 -19.93 5.02
N VAL A 183 -8.61 -19.73 5.73
CA VAL A 183 -7.26 -19.99 5.20
C VAL A 183 -7.05 -21.47 4.89
N LYS A 184 -7.56 -22.39 5.71
CA LYS A 184 -7.50 -23.85 5.41
C LYS A 184 -8.15 -24.21 4.08
N HIS A 185 -9.21 -23.49 3.67
CA HIS A 185 -9.97 -23.80 2.46
C HIS A 185 -9.47 -23.03 1.23
N ARG A 186 -8.94 -21.82 1.40
CA ARG A 186 -8.58 -20.90 0.32
C ARG A 186 -7.10 -20.61 0.21
N GLY A 187 -6.35 -20.75 1.31
CA GLY A 187 -4.91 -20.48 1.37
C GLY A 187 -4.06 -21.66 0.93
N GLN A 188 -2.76 -21.45 0.97
CA GLN A 188 -1.78 -22.51 0.74
C GLN A 188 -1.79 -23.51 1.91
N LYS A 189 -1.51 -24.78 1.63
CA LYS A 189 -1.46 -25.85 2.66
C LYS A 189 -0.46 -25.57 3.78
N HIS A 190 0.55 -24.77 3.51
CA HIS A 190 1.63 -24.43 4.43
C HIS A 190 1.53 -23.01 4.97
N ALA A 191 0.46 -22.27 4.62
CA ALA A 191 0.28 -20.91 5.10
C ALA A 191 0.19 -20.90 6.63
N ASN A 192 1.03 -20.09 7.25
CA ASN A 192 0.99 -19.85 8.67
C ASN A 192 0.00 -18.72 8.99
N VAL A 193 -0.85 -18.88 9.99
CA VAL A 193 -1.76 -17.83 10.46
C VAL A 193 -1.26 -17.30 11.78
N ILE A 194 -0.97 -16.02 11.82
CA ILE A 194 -0.62 -15.27 13.03
C ILE A 194 -1.62 -14.15 13.24
N PHE A 195 -1.65 -13.57 14.44
CA PHE A 195 -2.53 -12.47 14.79
C PHE A 195 -1.71 -11.29 15.28
N ALA A 196 -2.12 -10.08 14.93
CA ALA A 196 -1.45 -8.84 15.27
C ALA A 196 -2.47 -7.74 15.61
N GLU A 197 -2.05 -6.82 16.45
CA GLU A 197 -2.71 -5.54 16.71
C GLU A 197 -1.89 -4.44 16.06
N PHE A 198 -2.53 -3.41 15.53
CA PHE A 198 -1.89 -2.21 14.98
C PHE A 198 -0.79 -2.45 13.93
N GLY A 199 -0.76 -3.64 13.30
CA GLY A 199 0.29 -4.02 12.34
C GLY A 199 1.59 -4.48 13.01
N GLU A 200 1.60 -4.83 14.28
CA GLU A 200 2.78 -5.28 15.02
C GLU A 200 3.20 -6.69 14.58
N VAL A 201 4.06 -6.75 13.57
CA VAL A 201 4.58 -7.98 12.97
C VAL A 201 6.06 -8.10 13.27
N ASP A 202 6.50 -9.26 13.79
CA ASP A 202 7.89 -9.53 14.09
C ASP A 202 8.72 -9.72 12.79
N LEU A 203 9.97 -9.25 12.79
CA LEU A 203 10.91 -9.43 11.67
C LEU A 203 11.14 -10.90 11.29
N ALA A 204 11.02 -11.83 12.23
CA ALA A 204 11.14 -13.25 11.96
C ALA A 204 10.10 -13.77 10.96
N THR A 205 8.94 -13.10 10.84
CA THR A 205 7.89 -13.46 9.86
C THR A 205 8.30 -13.22 8.42
N LEU A 206 9.27 -12.34 8.19
CA LEU A 206 9.82 -12.03 6.86
C LEU A 206 10.76 -13.12 6.35
N GLN A 207 11.29 -13.95 7.24
CA GLN A 207 12.38 -14.89 6.91
C GLN A 207 11.85 -16.20 6.34
N GLY A 208 12.59 -16.73 5.39
CA GLY A 208 12.34 -18.02 4.76
C GLY A 208 11.92 -17.90 3.30
N PRO A 209 12.10 -18.98 2.53
CA PRO A 209 11.77 -18.98 1.11
C PRO A 209 10.24 -18.90 0.92
N ILE A 210 9.84 -18.38 -0.24
CA ILE A 210 8.46 -18.48 -0.71
C ILE A 210 8.10 -19.94 -0.97
N ALA A 211 6.93 -20.38 -0.52
CA ALA A 211 6.49 -21.78 -0.63
C ALA A 211 6.10 -22.17 -2.07
N SER A 212 5.54 -21.25 -2.84
CA SER A 212 5.15 -21.49 -4.24
C SER A 212 5.33 -20.26 -5.10
N LEU A 213 6.09 -20.40 -6.18
CA LEU A 213 6.05 -19.43 -7.28
C LEU A 213 4.83 -19.73 -8.17
N PRO A 214 4.06 -18.71 -8.59
CA PRO A 214 2.95 -18.93 -9.51
C PRO A 214 3.47 -19.56 -10.82
N SER A 215 2.90 -20.69 -11.24
CA SER A 215 3.15 -21.23 -12.58
C SER A 215 2.62 -20.23 -13.62
N GLN A 216 3.37 -20.04 -14.71
CA GLN A 216 2.96 -19.15 -15.80
C GLN A 216 1.65 -19.67 -16.44
N SER A 217 0.54 -19.06 -16.12
CA SER A 217 -0.71 -19.20 -16.83
C SER A 217 -1.02 -17.87 -17.50
N ASN A 218 -1.00 -17.88 -18.86
CA ASN A 218 -1.39 -16.72 -19.66
C ASN A 218 -2.90 -16.52 -19.56
N HIS A 219 -3.32 -15.63 -18.70
CA HIS A 219 -4.64 -15.02 -18.75
C HIS A 219 -4.46 -13.52 -19.01
N HIS A 220 -4.72 -13.13 -20.25
CA HIS A 220 -4.87 -11.72 -20.60
C HIS A 220 -6.22 -11.23 -20.09
N HIS A 221 -6.21 -10.38 -19.10
CA HIS A 221 -7.33 -9.49 -18.82
C HIS A 221 -7.03 -8.14 -19.48
N ASP A 222 -7.90 -7.74 -20.40
CA ASP A 222 -7.87 -6.40 -21.00
C ASP A 222 -8.28 -5.38 -19.93
N HIS A 223 -7.31 -4.75 -19.31
CA HIS A 223 -7.54 -3.56 -18.51
C HIS A 223 -7.28 -2.33 -19.38
N GLN A 224 -8.27 -1.46 -19.47
CA GLN A 224 -8.11 -0.15 -20.09
C GLN A 224 -7.03 0.64 -19.36
N VAL A 225 -6.02 1.06 -20.10
CA VAL A 225 -4.95 1.93 -19.60
C VAL A 225 -5.55 3.31 -19.35
N THR A 226 -5.81 3.62 -18.09
CA THR A 226 -6.08 5.00 -17.65
C THR A 226 -4.74 5.71 -17.47
N THR A 227 -4.59 6.85 -18.13
CA THR A 227 -3.43 7.74 -17.96
C THR A 227 -3.44 8.32 -16.55
N SER A 228 -2.36 8.11 -15.80
CA SER A 228 -2.21 8.67 -14.46
C SER A 228 -1.93 10.18 -14.53
N ILE A 229 -2.57 10.95 -13.67
CA ILE A 229 -2.42 12.40 -13.56
C ILE A 229 -1.27 12.81 -12.61
N THR A 230 -0.41 11.88 -12.20
CA THR A 230 0.66 12.14 -11.22
C THR A 230 1.67 13.20 -11.66
N ASP A 231 1.84 13.39 -12.96
CA ASP A 231 2.83 14.33 -13.53
C ASP A 231 2.18 15.57 -14.18
N ASP A 232 0.85 15.67 -14.18
CA ASP A 232 0.17 16.83 -14.76
C ASP A 232 0.37 18.09 -13.92
N ILE A 233 0.60 19.21 -14.60
CA ILE A 233 0.71 20.51 -13.94
C ILE A 233 -0.67 20.92 -13.44
N ILE A 234 -0.78 21.28 -12.15
CA ILE A 234 -2.04 21.78 -11.59
C ILE A 234 -2.47 23.06 -12.33
N PRO A 235 -3.68 23.09 -12.91
CA PRO A 235 -4.16 24.24 -13.67
C PRO A 235 -4.43 25.44 -12.75
N GLU A 236 -4.72 26.60 -13.37
CA GLU A 236 -4.97 27.86 -12.65
C GLU A 236 -6.13 27.79 -11.63
N CYS A 237 -7.08 26.84 -11.77
CA CYS A 237 -8.13 26.63 -10.76
C CYS A 237 -7.57 26.09 -9.43
N GLY A 238 -6.32 25.62 -9.42
CA GLY A 238 -5.58 25.21 -8.23
C GLY A 238 -5.83 23.77 -7.79
N TYR A 239 -6.50 22.93 -8.60
CA TYR A 239 -6.64 21.50 -8.32
C TYR A 239 -6.86 20.65 -9.57
N ILE A 240 -6.61 19.36 -9.46
CA ILE A 240 -6.92 18.32 -10.44
C ILE A 240 -7.73 17.24 -9.73
N LYS A 241 -8.77 16.74 -10.41
CA LYS A 241 -9.58 15.61 -9.96
C LYS A 241 -9.37 14.42 -10.87
N ALA A 242 -9.25 13.24 -10.28
CA ALA A 242 -9.25 11.96 -10.96
C ALA A 242 -10.38 11.06 -10.44
N VAL A 243 -10.98 10.30 -11.32
CA VAL A 243 -11.98 9.30 -10.98
C VAL A 243 -11.61 8.01 -11.73
N ASN A 244 -11.57 6.91 -11.00
CA ASN A 244 -11.34 5.59 -11.58
C ASN A 244 -12.41 4.62 -11.04
N GLU A 245 -12.78 3.63 -11.86
CA GLU A 245 -13.71 2.58 -11.50
C GLU A 245 -13.05 1.23 -11.79
N GLY A 246 -13.05 0.34 -10.81
CA GLY A 246 -12.50 -1.00 -10.98
C GLY A 246 -12.90 -1.94 -9.85
N GLU A 247 -13.13 -3.19 -10.19
CA GLU A 247 -13.37 -4.28 -9.26
C GLU A 247 -14.51 -4.05 -8.25
N GLY A 248 -15.55 -3.30 -8.66
CA GLY A 248 -16.72 -3.01 -7.82
C GLY A 248 -16.55 -1.87 -6.82
N PHE A 249 -15.47 -1.10 -6.96
CA PHE A 249 -15.23 0.12 -6.20
C PHE A 249 -14.95 1.30 -7.12
N PHE A 250 -15.26 2.50 -6.61
CA PHE A 250 -14.86 3.77 -7.21
C PHE A 250 -13.69 4.35 -6.41
N SER A 251 -12.70 4.88 -7.12
CA SER A 251 -11.66 5.73 -6.54
C SER A 251 -11.86 7.14 -7.07
N VAL A 252 -11.89 8.11 -6.16
CA VAL A 252 -11.85 9.52 -6.51
C VAL A 252 -10.73 10.20 -5.73
N GLY A 253 -9.97 11.03 -6.42
CA GLY A 253 -8.88 11.74 -5.79
C GLY A 253 -8.71 13.16 -6.29
N TRP A 254 -8.08 14.00 -5.47
CA TRP A 254 -7.72 15.37 -5.81
C TRP A 254 -6.27 15.65 -5.46
N ARG A 255 -5.60 16.35 -6.36
CA ARG A 255 -4.33 17.04 -6.12
C ARG A 255 -4.62 18.53 -6.08
N ILE A 256 -4.18 19.21 -5.02
CA ILE A 256 -4.54 20.58 -4.73
C ILE A 256 -3.27 21.36 -4.45
N SER A 257 -3.09 22.50 -5.14
CA SER A 257 -1.92 23.36 -5.06
C SER A 257 -1.56 23.73 -3.62
N GLN A 258 -0.26 23.83 -3.33
CA GLN A 258 0.25 24.29 -2.04
C GLN A 258 -0.25 25.69 -1.63
N GLU A 259 -0.71 26.50 -2.59
CA GLU A 259 -1.29 27.82 -2.33
C GLU A 259 -2.67 27.76 -1.67
N LYS A 260 -3.33 26.59 -1.73
CA LYS A 260 -4.65 26.32 -1.13
C LYS A 260 -4.46 25.75 0.28
N VAL A 261 -4.54 26.61 1.27
CA VAL A 261 -4.42 26.24 2.68
C VAL A 261 -5.79 25.88 3.23
N PHE A 262 -5.91 24.74 3.88
CA PHE A 262 -7.17 24.24 4.44
C PHE A 262 -7.35 24.66 5.90
N SER A 263 -8.60 24.87 6.32
CA SER A 263 -8.94 24.91 7.74
C SER A 263 -8.91 23.51 8.32
N ARG A 264 -7.96 23.24 9.22
CA ARG A 264 -7.83 21.92 9.87
C ARG A 264 -9.11 21.52 10.58
N GLN A 265 -9.75 22.44 11.28
CA GLN A 265 -10.98 22.18 12.01
C GLN A 265 -12.14 21.73 11.08
N GLN A 266 -12.30 22.40 9.92
CA GLN A 266 -13.33 22.06 8.95
C GLN A 266 -13.03 20.72 8.27
N LEU A 267 -11.75 20.47 7.91
CA LEU A 267 -11.31 19.19 7.36
C LEU A 267 -11.61 18.02 8.31
N ILE A 268 -11.23 18.10 9.57
CA ILE A 268 -11.51 17.03 10.53
C ILE A 268 -13.01 16.76 10.61
N SER A 269 -13.83 17.81 10.61
CA SER A 269 -15.29 17.67 10.66
C SER A 269 -15.84 16.97 9.41
N LEU A 270 -15.34 17.34 8.22
CA LEU A 270 -15.69 16.70 6.96
C LEU A 270 -15.25 15.23 6.93
N LEU A 271 -13.97 14.99 7.19
CA LEU A 271 -13.37 13.65 7.10
C LEU A 271 -13.98 12.66 8.09
N ALA A 272 -14.30 13.10 9.30
CA ALA A 272 -14.95 12.27 10.30
C ALA A 272 -16.40 11.90 9.93
N GLY A 273 -17.04 12.70 9.07
CA GLY A 273 -18.39 12.45 8.55
C GLY A 273 -18.46 11.49 7.36
N LEU A 274 -17.33 11.22 6.70
CA LEU A 274 -17.27 10.38 5.51
C LEU A 274 -17.61 8.91 5.84
N ARG A 275 -18.40 8.29 4.97
CA ARG A 275 -18.72 6.86 5.01
C ARG A 275 -18.16 6.21 3.75
N VAL A 276 -16.96 5.71 3.84
CA VAL A 276 -16.18 5.19 2.71
C VAL A 276 -15.43 3.93 3.15
N GLU A 277 -15.04 3.09 2.21
CA GLU A 277 -14.23 1.90 2.53
C GLU A 277 -12.82 2.28 2.99
N ARG A 278 -12.27 3.33 2.37
CA ARG A 278 -10.95 3.87 2.72
C ARG A 278 -10.83 5.31 2.25
N MET A 279 -10.21 6.16 3.05
CA MET A 279 -9.69 7.46 2.62
C MET A 279 -8.28 7.64 3.14
N LYS A 280 -7.40 8.15 2.30
CA LYS A 280 -6.08 8.65 2.67
C LYS A 280 -5.90 10.06 2.16
N ALA A 281 -5.27 10.90 2.95
CA ALA A 281 -5.02 12.28 2.56
C ALA A 281 -3.76 12.85 3.21
N VAL A 282 -3.18 13.86 2.56
CA VAL A 282 -2.22 14.80 3.14
C VAL A 282 -2.72 16.19 2.82
N PHE A 283 -2.83 17.05 3.82
CA PHE A 283 -3.30 18.42 3.66
C PHE A 283 -2.33 19.43 4.26
N ILE A 284 -2.12 20.51 3.52
CA ILE A 284 -1.51 21.75 4.00
C ILE A 284 -2.62 22.53 4.68
N THR A 285 -2.50 22.74 5.98
CA THR A 285 -3.52 23.39 6.79
C THR A 285 -2.98 24.66 7.46
N ASP A 286 -3.88 25.45 8.02
CA ASP A 286 -3.57 26.63 8.81
C ASP A 286 -2.78 26.32 10.10
N GLU A 287 -2.75 25.06 10.52
CA GLU A 287 -2.04 24.63 11.74
C GLU A 287 -0.79 23.78 11.46
N GLY A 288 -0.49 23.47 10.20
CA GLY A 288 0.62 22.61 9.79
C GLY A 288 0.23 21.63 8.69
N ILE A 289 1.05 20.65 8.47
CA ILE A 289 0.82 19.61 7.47
C ILE A 289 0.41 18.32 8.16
N PHE A 290 -0.74 17.76 7.76
CA PHE A 290 -1.29 16.59 8.40
C PHE A 290 -1.64 15.51 7.38
N GLY A 291 -1.25 14.27 7.71
CA GLY A 291 -1.70 13.07 7.05
C GLY A 291 -2.92 12.48 7.73
N TYR A 292 -3.90 12.06 6.95
CA TYR A 292 -5.13 11.46 7.43
C TYR A 292 -5.33 10.08 6.81
N ASN A 293 -5.82 9.14 7.62
CA ASN A 293 -6.24 7.84 7.13
C ASN A 293 -7.57 7.47 7.78
N LEU A 294 -8.60 7.26 6.96
CA LEU A 294 -9.92 6.81 7.37
C LEU A 294 -10.15 5.39 6.90
N SER A 295 -10.54 4.54 7.79
CA SER A 295 -11.07 3.21 7.53
C SER A 295 -12.43 3.05 8.22
N ALA A 296 -13.07 1.90 8.05
CA ALA A 296 -14.34 1.62 8.72
C ALA A 296 -14.28 1.75 10.26
N ASP A 297 -13.10 1.70 10.85
CA ASP A 297 -12.90 1.68 12.31
C ASP A 297 -12.63 3.06 12.90
N ALA A 298 -11.83 3.89 12.21
CA ALA A 298 -11.42 5.18 12.76
C ALA A 298 -10.81 6.10 11.70
N LEU A 299 -10.88 7.39 11.97
CA LEU A 299 -10.05 8.42 11.36
C LEU A 299 -8.79 8.58 12.24
N THR A 300 -7.62 8.42 11.64
CA THR A 300 -6.32 8.69 12.28
C THR A 300 -5.66 9.89 11.63
N GLU A 301 -4.90 10.63 12.43
CA GLU A 301 -4.16 11.81 12.01
C GLU A 301 -2.69 11.67 12.41
N VAL A 302 -1.78 12.17 11.57
CA VAL A 302 -0.35 12.26 11.86
C VAL A 302 0.18 13.58 11.33
N GLU A 303 0.97 14.29 12.14
CA GLU A 303 1.68 15.50 11.70
C GLU A 303 2.89 15.11 10.83
N LEU A 304 3.12 15.88 9.77
CA LEU A 304 4.18 15.65 8.79
C LEU A 304 5.08 16.88 8.69
N ASP A 305 6.37 16.66 8.38
CA ASP A 305 7.36 17.74 8.31
C ASP A 305 7.21 18.61 7.06
N ASP A 306 6.85 18.01 5.90
CA ASP A 306 6.74 18.71 4.62
C ASP A 306 5.85 17.97 3.61
N CYS A 307 5.20 18.71 2.70
CA CYS A 307 4.62 18.17 1.47
C CYS A 307 4.56 19.24 0.38
N LEU A 308 4.61 18.81 -0.89
CA LEU A 308 4.62 19.70 -2.05
C LEU A 308 3.24 20.21 -2.44
N GLU A 309 2.18 19.48 -2.11
CA GLU A 309 0.79 19.76 -2.45
C GLU A 309 -0.14 18.97 -1.55
N SER A 310 -1.38 19.44 -1.38
CA SER A 310 -2.40 18.63 -0.69
C SER A 310 -2.95 17.56 -1.61
N ARG A 311 -3.19 16.35 -1.05
CA ARG A 311 -3.70 15.19 -1.78
C ARG A 311 -4.73 14.46 -0.96
N ILE A 312 -5.79 14.00 -1.61
CA ILE A 312 -6.78 13.10 -1.00
C ILE A 312 -7.20 12.04 -2.00
N GLU A 313 -7.33 10.82 -1.52
CA GLU A 313 -7.88 9.70 -2.25
C GLU A 313 -8.96 9.01 -1.42
N ILE A 314 -10.06 8.72 -2.06
CA ILE A 314 -11.23 8.06 -1.45
C ILE A 314 -11.60 6.85 -2.30
N ILE A 315 -11.77 5.70 -1.65
CA ILE A 315 -12.26 4.47 -2.25
C ILE A 315 -13.60 4.13 -1.57
N SER A 316 -14.64 3.95 -2.39
CA SER A 316 -16.00 3.66 -1.93
C SER A 316 -16.77 2.85 -2.97
N ASP A 317 -17.87 2.24 -2.55
CA ASP A 317 -18.85 1.60 -3.44
C ASP A 317 -19.74 2.62 -4.17
N SER A 318 -19.75 3.88 -3.72
CA SER A 318 -20.44 5.01 -4.35
C SER A 318 -19.68 6.30 -4.04
N ILE A 319 -19.79 7.28 -4.93
CA ILE A 319 -19.19 8.62 -4.75
C ILE A 319 -20.34 9.62 -4.57
N ASP A 320 -20.24 10.44 -3.52
CA ASP A 320 -21.13 11.56 -3.29
C ASP A 320 -20.71 12.76 -4.15
N ASP A 321 -21.59 13.22 -5.05
CA ASP A 321 -21.33 14.35 -5.94
C ASP A 321 -21.09 15.67 -5.18
N SER A 322 -21.55 15.79 -3.95
CA SER A 322 -21.35 16.98 -3.10
C SER A 322 -19.97 17.06 -2.47
N LEU A 323 -19.23 15.95 -2.46
CA LEU A 323 -17.96 15.83 -1.74
C LEU A 323 -16.90 16.85 -2.22
N GLU A 324 -16.80 17.07 -3.54
CA GLU A 324 -15.87 18.06 -4.09
C GLU A 324 -16.18 19.46 -3.56
N THR A 325 -17.43 19.86 -3.57
CA THR A 325 -17.86 21.17 -3.06
C THR A 325 -17.51 21.30 -1.57
N GLN A 326 -17.85 20.31 -0.77
CA GLN A 326 -17.57 20.29 0.68
C GLN A 326 -16.07 20.35 0.96
N LEU A 327 -15.24 19.64 0.17
CA LEU A 327 -13.79 19.66 0.29
C LEU A 327 -13.22 21.07 -0.02
N LEU A 328 -13.66 21.67 -1.11
CA LEU A 328 -13.20 22.99 -1.52
C LEU A 328 -13.67 24.11 -0.57
N GLU A 329 -14.82 23.94 0.09
CA GLU A 329 -15.30 24.87 1.14
C GLU A 329 -14.40 24.86 2.39
N CYS A 330 -13.61 23.82 2.60
CA CYS A 330 -12.62 23.79 3.69
C CYS A 330 -11.35 24.63 3.41
N ILE A 331 -11.19 25.17 2.20
CA ILE A 331 -10.06 26.04 1.85
C ILE A 331 -10.27 27.42 2.47
N GLN A 332 -9.26 27.95 3.16
CA GLN A 332 -9.28 29.31 3.68
C GLN A 332 -9.25 30.33 2.53
N LEU A 333 -10.06 31.36 2.63
CA LEU A 333 -10.13 32.49 1.68
C LEU A 333 -9.02 33.51 1.92
#